data_cbc280dddb47c74ce9fed762ffbb801d
#
_entry.id   cbc280dddb47c74ce9fed762ffbb801d
#
_cell.length_a   1.000
_cell.length_b   1.000
_cell.length_c   1.000
_cell.angle_alpha   90.00
_cell.angle_beta   90.00
_cell.angle_gamma   90.00
#
_symmetry.space_group_name_H-M   'P 1'
#
loop_
_entity.id
_entity.type
_entity.pdbx_description
1 polymer ?
#
loop_
_entity_poly.entity_id
_entity_poly.type
_entity_poly.pdbx_seq_one_letter_code
_entity_poly.pdbx_strand_id
1 'polypeptide(L)'
;PCKNLKVDHKDYIQLLRKLRELPNVKKVFIRSGIRFDYVMADKDDTFFRELCKHHVSGQLKVAPEHVSDAVLSKMGKPTNSVYQAFTQKYKKINQQIGKEQYLVPYLMSSHPGSTMKEAIELAEYLRDLGYMPEQVQDFYPTPSTISTCMYYTEVDPRTMRYVYVPKNPHEKAM
;
A
#
# COMPACT_ATOMS: atom_id res chain seq x y z
N PRO A 1 -9.83 0.30 7.02
CA PRO A 1 -9.92 1.34 8.06
C PRO A 1 -10.91 0.95 9.15
N CYS A 2 -10.74 1.52 10.35
CA CYS A 2 -11.69 1.32 11.44
C CYS A 2 -13.08 1.82 11.00
N LYS A 3 -14.13 1.03 11.26
CA LYS A 3 -15.52 1.39 10.87
C LYS A 3 -16.01 2.70 11.51
N ASN A 4 -15.45 3.05 12.67
CA ASN A 4 -15.82 4.25 13.41
C ASN A 4 -14.98 5.49 13.04
N LEU A 5 -13.96 5.32 12.19
CA LEU A 5 -13.11 6.43 11.77
C LEU A 5 -13.81 7.23 10.68
N LYS A 6 -14.03 8.51 10.96
CA LYS A 6 -14.45 9.48 9.94
C LYS A 6 -13.20 9.93 9.21
N VAL A 7 -13.02 9.44 7.99
CA VAL A 7 -11.86 9.80 7.17
C VAL A 7 -12.12 11.15 6.51
N ASP A 8 -11.19 12.08 6.75
CA ASP A 8 -11.23 13.44 6.21
C ASP A 8 -9.78 13.90 5.99
N HIS A 9 -9.46 14.43 4.83
CA HIS A 9 -8.13 14.97 4.50
C HIS A 9 -8.11 16.51 4.41
N LYS A 10 -9.12 17.19 4.94
CA LYS A 10 -9.23 18.66 4.82
C LYS A 10 -8.06 19.40 5.46
N ASP A 11 -7.69 19.01 6.68
CA ASP A 11 -6.55 19.64 7.36
C ASP A 11 -5.24 19.39 6.63
N TYR A 12 -5.06 18.15 6.12
CA TYR A 12 -3.86 17.81 5.37
C TYR A 12 -3.75 18.61 4.07
N ILE A 13 -4.83 18.74 3.30
CA ILE A 13 -4.78 19.53 2.07
C ILE A 13 -4.64 21.03 2.34
N GLN A 14 -5.20 21.54 3.43
CA GLN A 14 -5.00 22.94 3.83
C GLN A 14 -3.53 23.21 4.19
N LEU A 15 -2.88 22.30 4.91
CA LEU A 15 -1.44 22.41 5.18
C LEU A 15 -0.64 22.44 3.88
N LEU A 16 -0.91 21.55 2.95
CA LEU A 16 -0.20 21.50 1.67
C LEU A 16 -0.43 22.78 0.84
N ARG A 17 -1.63 23.35 0.86
CA ARG A 17 -1.93 24.64 0.21
C ARG A 17 -1.12 25.78 0.82
N LYS A 18 -1.11 25.90 2.15
CA LYS A 18 -0.31 26.90 2.86
C LYS A 18 1.18 26.77 2.55
N LEU A 19 1.71 25.56 2.50
CA LEU A 19 3.12 25.35 2.14
C LEU A 19 3.45 25.79 0.71
N ARG A 20 2.52 25.64 -0.23
CA ARG A 20 2.72 26.13 -1.61
C ARG A 20 2.71 27.66 -1.73
N GLU A 21 2.05 28.34 -0.81
CA GLU A 21 1.92 29.80 -0.78
C GLU A 21 3.11 30.51 -0.12
N LEU A 22 4.02 29.75 0.52
CA LEU A 22 5.20 30.34 1.17
C LEU A 22 6.13 30.98 0.14
N PRO A 23 6.71 32.16 0.45
CA PRO A 23 7.69 32.80 -0.41
C PRO A 23 8.86 31.86 -0.73
N ASN A 24 9.31 31.88 -1.98
CA ASN A 24 10.41 31.06 -2.50
C ASN A 24 10.16 29.54 -2.55
N VAL A 25 8.97 29.05 -2.20
CA VAL A 25 8.59 27.64 -2.39
C VAL A 25 8.01 27.45 -3.80
N LYS A 26 8.74 26.74 -4.64
CA LYS A 26 8.32 26.47 -6.03
C LYS A 26 7.35 25.28 -6.10
N LYS A 27 7.61 24.23 -5.35
CA LYS A 27 6.80 22.99 -5.34
C LYS A 27 6.88 22.30 -3.99
N VAL A 28 5.80 21.64 -3.60
CA VAL A 28 5.71 20.81 -2.40
C VAL A 28 5.31 19.41 -2.83
N PHE A 29 6.23 18.45 -2.71
CA PHE A 29 5.96 17.06 -3.07
C PHE A 29 5.87 16.17 -1.85
N ILE A 30 4.90 15.24 -1.85
CA ILE A 30 4.82 14.15 -0.89
C ILE A 30 5.74 13.04 -1.37
N ARG A 31 6.81 12.82 -0.60
CA ARG A 31 7.83 11.81 -0.92
C ARG A 31 7.59 10.48 -0.20
N SER A 32 6.97 10.51 0.96
CA SER A 32 6.53 9.32 1.68
C SER A 32 5.32 8.68 1.00
N GLY A 33 5.10 7.38 1.24
CA GLY A 33 3.87 6.71 0.80
C GLY A 33 2.62 7.30 1.43
N ILE A 34 1.48 7.14 0.77
CA ILE A 34 0.16 7.52 1.30
C ILE A 34 -0.66 6.28 1.64
N ARG A 35 -1.59 6.44 2.58
CA ARG A 35 -2.59 5.42 2.92
C ARG A 35 -3.71 5.44 1.89
N PHE A 36 -3.54 4.67 0.82
CA PHE A 36 -4.52 4.62 -0.29
C PHE A 36 -5.92 4.20 0.16
N ASP A 37 -6.01 3.35 1.18
CA ASP A 37 -7.29 2.90 1.76
C ASP A 37 -8.06 4.05 2.43
N TYR A 38 -7.37 4.98 3.07
CA TYR A 38 -8.00 6.19 3.64
C TYR A 38 -8.39 7.17 2.54
N VAL A 39 -7.54 7.34 1.52
CA VAL A 39 -7.90 8.16 0.36
C VAL A 39 -9.17 7.65 -0.32
N MET A 40 -9.32 6.32 -0.42
CA MET A 40 -10.54 5.71 -0.98
C MET A 40 -11.75 5.76 -0.05
N ALA A 41 -11.54 5.84 1.26
CA ALA A 41 -12.60 5.97 2.26
C ALA A 41 -13.10 7.42 2.45
N ASP A 42 -12.33 8.40 1.99
CA ASP A 42 -12.76 9.80 1.98
C ASP A 42 -13.87 9.99 0.93
N LYS A 43 -14.96 10.62 1.35
CA LYS A 43 -16.09 10.93 0.46
C LYS A 43 -15.80 12.12 -0.45
N ASP A 44 -14.81 12.95 -0.10
CA ASP A 44 -14.40 14.12 -0.85
C ASP A 44 -13.13 13.83 -1.65
N ASP A 45 -13.24 13.88 -2.97
CA ASP A 45 -12.14 13.63 -3.89
C ASP A 45 -11.14 14.81 -4.02
N THR A 46 -11.39 15.93 -3.35
CA THR A 46 -10.57 17.14 -3.45
C THR A 46 -9.12 16.85 -3.11
N PHE A 47 -8.87 16.16 -1.99
CA PHE A 47 -7.51 15.78 -1.60
C PHE A 47 -6.81 14.95 -2.69
N PHE A 48 -7.48 13.91 -3.20
CA PHE A 48 -6.88 13.02 -4.19
C PHE A 48 -6.54 13.73 -5.50
N ARG A 49 -7.44 14.62 -5.96
CA ARG A 49 -7.20 15.43 -7.15
C ARG A 49 -6.06 16.43 -6.98
N GLU A 50 -6.02 17.14 -5.86
CA GLU A 50 -4.94 18.10 -5.57
C GLU A 50 -3.60 17.39 -5.34
N LEU A 51 -3.60 16.23 -4.67
CA LEU A 51 -2.42 15.39 -4.53
C LEU A 51 -1.80 15.10 -5.90
N CYS A 52 -2.57 14.55 -6.84
CA CYS A 52 -2.09 14.25 -8.19
C CYS A 52 -1.66 15.52 -8.93
N LYS A 53 -2.44 16.61 -8.81
CA LYS A 53 -2.18 17.84 -9.54
C LYS A 53 -0.94 18.59 -9.08
N HIS A 54 -0.64 18.59 -7.78
CA HIS A 54 0.36 19.50 -7.21
C HIS A 54 1.45 18.81 -6.40
N HIS A 55 1.22 17.61 -5.87
CA HIS A 55 2.05 17.03 -4.81
C HIS A 55 2.74 15.70 -5.18
N VAL A 56 2.55 15.23 -6.42
CA VAL A 56 3.25 14.07 -6.98
C VAL A 56 4.27 14.54 -8.01
N SER A 57 5.53 14.13 -7.84
CA SER A 57 6.66 14.52 -8.70
C SER A 57 6.85 13.63 -9.94
N GLY A 58 5.88 12.76 -10.25
CA GLY A 58 5.95 11.74 -11.30
C GLY A 58 5.72 10.33 -10.76
N GLN A 59 6.08 10.07 -9.51
CA GLN A 59 5.88 8.77 -8.86
C GLN A 59 5.19 8.95 -7.51
N LEU A 60 4.19 8.11 -7.24
CA LEU A 60 3.52 8.03 -5.96
C LEU A 60 3.74 6.65 -5.33
N LYS A 61 4.38 6.62 -4.16
CA LYS A 61 4.60 5.39 -3.40
C LYS A 61 3.35 4.97 -2.65
N VAL A 62 3.00 3.70 -2.74
CA VAL A 62 1.88 3.08 -2.02
C VAL A 62 2.29 1.71 -1.51
N ALA A 63 1.71 1.27 -0.41
CA ALA A 63 2.06 0.01 0.23
C ALA A 63 0.88 -0.97 0.23
N PRO A 64 0.53 -1.59 -0.91
CA PRO A 64 -0.43 -2.69 -0.95
C PRO A 64 0.08 -3.92 -0.20
N GLU A 65 1.39 -4.14 -0.15
CA GLU A 65 2.13 -5.20 0.53
C GLU A 65 1.98 -6.57 -0.12
N HIS A 66 0.78 -6.96 -0.53
CA HIS A 66 0.49 -8.24 -1.18
C HIS A 66 -0.77 -8.14 -2.07
N VAL A 67 -1.04 -9.18 -2.86
CA VAL A 67 -2.23 -9.25 -3.73
C VAL A 67 -3.24 -10.28 -3.24
N SER A 68 -2.80 -11.29 -2.47
CA SER A 68 -3.69 -12.29 -1.89
C SER A 68 -4.42 -11.75 -0.65
N ASP A 69 -5.75 -11.76 -0.67
CA ASP A 69 -6.57 -11.31 0.46
C ASP A 69 -6.35 -12.16 1.71
N ALA A 70 -5.97 -13.43 1.57
CA ALA A 70 -5.61 -14.29 2.69
C ALA A 70 -4.42 -13.76 3.47
N VAL A 71 -3.36 -13.31 2.76
CA VAL A 71 -2.17 -12.70 3.37
C VAL A 71 -2.48 -11.29 3.87
N LEU A 72 -3.16 -10.47 3.08
CA LEU A 72 -3.57 -9.12 3.47
C LEU A 72 -4.38 -9.10 4.76
N SER A 73 -5.27 -10.07 4.95
CA SER A 73 -6.02 -10.26 6.20
C SER A 73 -5.09 -10.50 7.40
N LYS A 74 -4.01 -11.28 7.24
CA LYS A 74 -3.01 -11.52 8.28
C LYS A 74 -2.20 -10.25 8.59
N MET A 75 -1.88 -9.46 7.58
CA MET A 75 -1.23 -8.16 7.72
C MET A 75 -2.12 -7.10 8.35
N GLY A 76 -3.45 -7.31 8.42
CA GLY A 76 -4.41 -6.27 8.80
C GLY A 76 -4.55 -5.17 7.76
N LYS A 77 -4.29 -5.49 6.50
CA LYS A 77 -4.41 -4.59 5.36
C LYS A 77 -5.81 -4.67 4.71
N PRO A 78 -6.22 -3.67 3.94
CA PRO A 78 -7.42 -3.75 3.13
C PRO A 78 -7.28 -4.82 2.04
N THR A 79 -8.42 -5.29 1.52
CA THR A 79 -8.44 -6.25 0.41
C THR A 79 -7.81 -5.67 -0.85
N ASN A 80 -7.31 -6.56 -1.71
CA ASN A 80 -6.71 -6.17 -2.99
C ASN A 80 -7.68 -5.38 -3.88
N SER A 81 -8.98 -5.63 -3.78
CA SER A 81 -10.00 -4.87 -4.52
C SER A 81 -9.96 -3.36 -4.23
N VAL A 82 -9.64 -2.96 -2.99
CA VAL A 82 -9.48 -1.54 -2.62
C VAL A 82 -8.27 -0.93 -3.34
N TYR A 83 -7.18 -1.67 -3.42
CA TYR A 83 -5.99 -1.23 -4.15
C TYR A 83 -6.24 -1.11 -5.66
N GLN A 84 -6.93 -2.08 -6.25
CA GLN A 84 -7.30 -2.04 -7.66
C GLN A 84 -8.20 -0.83 -7.97
N ALA A 85 -9.21 -0.58 -7.14
CA ALA A 85 -10.08 0.59 -7.28
C ALA A 85 -9.29 1.92 -7.16
N PHE A 86 -8.34 1.99 -6.23
CA PHE A 86 -7.44 3.13 -6.09
C PHE A 86 -6.60 3.33 -7.36
N THR A 87 -6.01 2.28 -7.90
CA THR A 87 -5.18 2.33 -9.12
C THR A 87 -5.99 2.84 -10.32
N GLN A 88 -7.21 2.34 -10.50
CA GLN A 88 -8.10 2.81 -11.57
C GLN A 88 -8.46 4.29 -11.41
N LYS A 89 -8.80 4.70 -10.19
CA LYS A 89 -9.13 6.10 -9.90
C LYS A 89 -7.92 7.03 -10.10
N TYR A 90 -6.73 6.59 -9.69
CA TYR A 90 -5.47 7.31 -9.91
C TYR A 90 -5.21 7.53 -11.40
N LYS A 91 -5.31 6.49 -12.23
CA LYS A 91 -5.17 6.58 -13.69
C LYS A 91 -6.18 7.56 -14.29
N LYS A 92 -7.46 7.47 -13.91
CA LYS A 92 -8.52 8.36 -14.37
C LYS A 92 -8.24 9.82 -14.01
N ILE A 93 -7.83 10.11 -12.79
CA ILE A 93 -7.48 11.47 -12.37
C ILE A 93 -6.30 12.00 -13.18
N ASN A 94 -5.25 11.22 -13.38
CA ASN A 94 -4.09 11.63 -14.17
C ASN A 94 -4.45 11.95 -15.63
N GLN A 95 -5.29 11.14 -16.24
CA GLN A 95 -5.83 11.43 -17.57
C GLN A 95 -6.59 12.77 -17.62
N GLN A 96 -7.43 13.03 -16.60
CA GLN A 96 -8.22 14.27 -16.53
C GLN A 96 -7.36 15.53 -16.35
N ILE A 97 -6.24 15.41 -15.61
CA ILE A 97 -5.33 16.55 -15.36
C ILE A 97 -4.18 16.65 -16.37
N GLY A 98 -4.13 15.75 -17.36
CA GLY A 98 -3.10 15.73 -18.39
C GLY A 98 -1.69 15.44 -17.85
N LYS A 99 -1.56 14.57 -16.86
CA LYS A 99 -0.27 14.18 -16.26
C LYS A 99 0.05 12.72 -16.46
N GLU A 100 1.31 12.45 -16.68
CA GLU A 100 1.88 11.12 -16.72
C GLU A 100 2.58 10.84 -15.40
N GLN A 101 1.91 10.08 -14.51
CA GLN A 101 2.39 9.74 -13.19
C GLN A 101 2.19 8.25 -12.93
N TYR A 102 3.15 7.63 -12.24
CA TYR A 102 3.18 6.19 -12.00
C TYR A 102 3.03 5.88 -10.52
N LEU A 103 2.40 4.74 -10.22
CA LEU A 103 2.40 4.16 -8.88
C LEU A 103 3.66 3.31 -8.70
N VAL A 104 4.27 3.43 -7.53
CA VAL A 104 5.37 2.57 -7.09
C VAL A 104 4.84 1.71 -5.93
N PRO A 105 4.37 0.48 -6.20
CA PRO A 105 3.87 -0.40 -5.17
C PRO A 105 5.03 -0.95 -4.34
N TYR A 106 4.89 -0.89 -3.03
CA TYR A 106 5.72 -1.62 -2.09
C TYR A 106 5.07 -2.97 -1.82
N LEU A 107 5.79 -4.05 -2.10
CA LEU A 107 5.31 -5.42 -1.97
C LEU A 107 6.20 -6.20 -1.02
N MET A 108 5.62 -7.22 -0.37
CA MET A 108 6.30 -8.03 0.63
C MET A 108 6.07 -9.52 0.33
N SER A 109 7.15 -10.29 0.27
CA SER A 109 7.14 -11.74 0.21
C SER A 109 7.25 -12.37 1.60
N SER A 110 6.97 -13.66 1.71
CA SER A 110 7.24 -14.50 2.90
C SER A 110 6.58 -14.03 4.20
N HIS A 111 5.53 -13.23 4.14
CA HIS A 111 4.77 -12.86 5.35
C HIS A 111 4.10 -14.11 5.96
N PRO A 112 3.96 -14.22 7.30
CA PRO A 112 3.17 -15.27 7.93
C PRO A 112 1.79 -15.42 7.27
N GLY A 113 1.45 -16.65 6.85
CA GLY A 113 0.25 -16.97 6.07
C GLY A 113 0.44 -16.95 4.55
N SER A 114 1.62 -16.58 4.05
CA SER A 114 1.96 -16.72 2.63
C SER A 114 2.53 -18.10 2.38
N THR A 115 1.75 -18.99 1.76
CA THR A 115 2.20 -20.28 1.27
C THR A 115 2.74 -20.15 -0.17
N MET A 116 3.21 -21.25 -0.74
CA MET A 116 3.63 -21.27 -2.16
C MET A 116 2.52 -20.78 -3.10
N LYS A 117 1.27 -21.06 -2.78
CA LYS A 117 0.12 -20.59 -3.58
C LYS A 117 0.07 -19.07 -3.64
N GLU A 118 0.14 -18.41 -2.50
CA GLU A 118 0.08 -16.94 -2.42
C GLU A 118 1.36 -16.30 -2.98
N ALA A 119 2.51 -16.97 -2.89
CA ALA A 119 3.75 -16.53 -3.55
C ALA A 119 3.61 -16.56 -5.08
N ILE A 120 2.99 -17.59 -5.63
CA ILE A 120 2.69 -17.70 -7.08
C ILE A 120 1.71 -16.59 -7.50
N GLU A 121 0.64 -16.35 -6.74
CA GLU A 121 -0.31 -15.24 -7.00
C GLU A 121 0.42 -13.89 -7.08
N LEU A 122 1.38 -13.64 -6.19
CA LEU A 122 2.18 -12.42 -6.21
C LEU A 122 3.09 -12.37 -7.44
N ALA A 123 3.76 -13.47 -7.77
CA ALA A 123 4.64 -13.57 -8.94
C ALA A 123 3.87 -13.37 -10.27
N GLU A 124 2.69 -13.95 -10.39
CA GLU A 124 1.81 -13.74 -11.54
C GLU A 124 1.37 -12.30 -11.67
N TYR A 125 1.01 -11.66 -10.57
CA TYR A 125 0.69 -10.24 -10.55
C TYR A 125 1.88 -9.38 -11.01
N LEU A 126 3.10 -9.68 -10.55
CA LEU A 126 4.32 -8.99 -10.96
C LEU A 126 4.59 -9.14 -12.46
N ARG A 127 4.43 -10.35 -12.99
CA ARG A 127 4.54 -10.62 -14.44
C ARG A 127 3.54 -9.77 -15.23
N ASP A 128 2.29 -9.68 -14.75
CA ASP A 128 1.20 -9.02 -15.45
C ASP A 128 1.27 -7.47 -15.33
N LEU A 129 2.05 -6.94 -14.38
CA LEU A 129 2.36 -5.52 -14.31
C LEU A 129 3.17 -5.03 -15.52
N GLY A 130 3.91 -5.91 -16.19
CA GLY A 130 4.76 -5.58 -17.33
C GLY A 130 6.04 -4.81 -16.99
N TYR A 131 6.34 -4.62 -15.72
CA TYR A 131 7.61 -4.08 -15.23
C TYR A 131 7.97 -4.70 -13.87
N MET A 132 9.25 -4.74 -13.55
CA MET A 132 9.73 -5.24 -12.26
C MET A 132 9.71 -4.11 -11.23
N PRO A 133 8.93 -4.21 -10.14
CA PRO A 133 8.97 -3.23 -9.06
C PRO A 133 10.35 -3.22 -8.38
N GLU A 134 10.87 -2.04 -8.10
CA GLU A 134 12.15 -1.90 -7.40
C GLU A 134 12.08 -2.30 -5.92
N GLN A 135 10.88 -2.34 -5.34
CA GLN A 135 10.66 -2.55 -3.90
C GLN A 135 9.79 -3.78 -3.65
N VAL A 136 10.39 -4.94 -3.74
CA VAL A 136 9.87 -6.20 -3.17
C VAL A 136 10.78 -6.55 -2.00
N GLN A 137 10.22 -6.67 -0.80
CA GLN A 137 10.96 -6.96 0.42
C GLN A 137 10.54 -8.32 0.99
N ASP A 138 11.50 -9.13 1.41
CA ASP A 138 11.20 -10.30 2.24
C ASP A 138 10.73 -9.87 3.63
N PHE A 139 9.77 -10.60 4.21
CA PHE A 139 9.27 -10.29 5.54
C PHE A 139 10.39 -10.32 6.58
N TYR A 140 10.51 -9.23 7.31
CA TYR A 140 11.41 -9.11 8.44
C TYR A 140 10.60 -8.90 9.73
N PRO A 141 10.78 -9.77 10.76
CA PRO A 141 10.00 -9.67 11.99
C PRO A 141 10.40 -8.42 12.79
N THR A 142 9.54 -7.41 12.76
CA THR A 142 9.72 -6.18 13.52
C THR A 142 9.11 -6.34 14.93
N PRO A 143 9.83 -6.02 16.01
CA PRO A 143 9.31 -6.12 17.37
C PRO A 143 7.97 -5.42 17.57
N SER A 144 7.15 -5.95 18.48
CA SER A 144 5.84 -5.40 18.87
C SER A 144 4.77 -5.41 17.79
N THR A 145 4.90 -6.26 16.76
CA THR A 145 3.87 -6.42 15.72
C THR A 145 3.16 -7.77 15.83
N ILE A 146 1.90 -7.81 15.43
CA ILE A 146 1.11 -9.06 15.34
C ILE A 146 1.79 -10.04 14.36
N SER A 147 2.34 -9.55 13.26
CA SER A 147 3.04 -10.37 12.27
C SER A 147 4.27 -11.06 12.87
N THR A 148 5.01 -10.37 13.73
CA THR A 148 6.14 -10.95 14.44
C THR A 148 5.69 -12.02 15.44
N CYS A 149 4.58 -11.79 16.14
CA CYS A 149 3.99 -12.82 17.00
C CYS A 149 3.65 -14.07 16.17
N MET A 150 2.95 -13.93 15.06
CA MET A 150 2.66 -15.05 14.15
C MET A 150 3.93 -15.75 13.64
N TYR A 151 4.97 -14.99 13.31
CA TYR A 151 6.23 -15.54 12.81
C TYR A 151 6.91 -16.48 13.81
N TYR A 152 6.94 -16.11 15.07
CA TYR A 152 7.59 -16.93 16.12
C TYR A 152 6.71 -18.03 16.67
N THR A 153 5.41 -17.79 16.81
CA THR A 153 4.49 -18.73 17.44
C THR A 153 3.75 -19.64 16.47
N GLU A 154 3.74 -19.29 15.17
CA GLU A 154 2.92 -19.95 14.15
C GLU A 154 1.41 -19.95 14.48
N VAL A 155 0.99 -18.98 15.30
CA VAL A 155 -0.40 -18.79 15.72
C VAL A 155 -0.83 -17.36 15.48
N ASP A 156 -2.00 -17.16 14.88
CA ASP A 156 -2.64 -15.85 14.80
C ASP A 156 -3.24 -15.49 16.16
N PRO A 157 -2.70 -14.51 16.89
CA PRO A 157 -3.16 -14.19 18.24
C PRO A 157 -4.58 -13.64 18.30
N ARG A 158 -5.16 -13.23 17.16
CA ARG A 158 -6.55 -12.74 17.07
C ARG A 158 -7.56 -13.87 17.02
N THR A 159 -7.16 -15.04 16.51
CA THR A 159 -8.07 -16.19 16.27
C THR A 159 -7.61 -17.47 16.96
N MET A 160 -6.40 -17.48 17.49
CA MET A 160 -5.73 -18.65 18.09
C MET A 160 -5.60 -19.84 17.13
N ARG A 161 -5.60 -19.58 15.82
CA ARG A 161 -5.46 -20.60 14.78
C ARG A 161 -4.02 -20.65 14.26
N TYR A 162 -3.62 -21.83 13.82
CA TYR A 162 -2.32 -22.05 13.17
C TYR A 162 -2.17 -21.15 11.93
N VAL A 163 -0.96 -20.64 11.74
CA VAL A 163 -0.54 -19.85 10.59
C VAL A 163 0.75 -20.45 10.04
N TYR A 164 0.73 -20.81 8.77
CA TYR A 164 1.94 -21.22 8.08
C TYR A 164 2.96 -20.08 8.03
N VAL A 165 4.23 -20.39 8.27
CA VAL A 165 5.32 -19.42 8.22
C VAL A 165 6.46 -19.97 7.37
N PRO A 166 6.82 -19.34 6.24
CA PRO A 166 7.93 -19.76 5.41
C PRO A 166 9.26 -19.46 6.12
N LYS A 167 9.82 -20.43 6.81
CA LYS A 167 11.11 -20.32 7.53
C LYS A 167 12.28 -20.95 6.76
N ASN A 168 11.99 -21.85 5.83
CA ASN A 168 13.00 -22.52 5.05
C ASN A 168 13.59 -21.57 4.00
N PRO A 169 14.94 -21.39 3.94
CA PRO A 169 15.57 -20.56 2.91
C PRO A 169 15.22 -20.92 1.47
N HIS A 170 15.02 -22.21 1.17
CA HIS A 170 14.59 -22.63 -0.17
C HIS A 170 13.17 -22.16 -0.52
N GLU A 171 12.24 -22.17 0.45
CA GLU A 171 10.88 -21.67 0.24
C GLU A 171 10.84 -20.15 0.05
N LYS A 172 11.79 -19.45 0.66
CA LYS A 172 11.91 -17.99 0.52
C LYS A 172 12.58 -17.55 -0.78
N ALA A 173 13.42 -18.42 -1.35
CA ALA A 173 14.17 -18.13 -2.58
C ALA A 173 13.38 -18.45 -3.86
N MET A 174 12.29 -19.19 -3.76
CA MET A 174 11.36 -19.47 -4.86
C MET A 174 10.36 -18.36 -5.02
#